data_9c4b58ca645c000a0fcbe86e43e276d1
#
_entry.id   9c4b58ca645c000a0fcbe86e43e276d1
#
_cell.length_a   1.000
_cell.length_b   1.000
_cell.length_c   1.000
_cell.angle_alpha   90.00
_cell.angle_beta   90.00
_cell.angle_gamma   90.00
#
_symmetry.space_group_name_H-M   'P 1'
#
loop_
_entity.id
_entity.type
_entity.pdbx_description
1 polymer ?
#
loop_
_entity_poly.entity_id
_entity_poly.type
_entity_poly.pdbx_seq_one_letter_code
_entity_poly.pdbx_strand_id
1 'polypeptide(L)'
;DILRLDVSGFDYMAPDLLTPLTEVDPHANQHFSSLLSGLADNYGYVHGTLYAFPFDISIQMLFYRKDLFENAMQTRSFYELTHHTLKVPATFDEYNEVARFFTQKFRPDSPTVYGTSVFLNNPSSTAAEFLVRLLDLNGQAYDEHGYLHISSPEALQALTNYLESASCANPEHVDSWEYIAKNFANGQSAMAILFVNHAAKIMQIPGAIASNQTGFAAVPGFRPLLGGGTLGICSSSSRKEDAYRFIR
;
A
#
# COMPACT_ATOMS: atom_id res chain seq x y z
N ASP A 1 -19.53 18.14 10.35
CA ASP A 1 -19.33 17.86 11.77
C ASP A 1 -18.21 16.85 12.01
N ILE A 2 -18.06 15.85 11.13
CA ILE A 2 -17.03 14.81 11.19
C ILE A 2 -16.20 14.90 9.92
N LEU A 3 -14.87 14.84 10.06
CA LEU A 3 -13.93 14.76 8.96
C LEU A 3 -13.20 13.41 8.99
N ARG A 4 -13.06 12.81 7.81
CA ARG A 4 -12.10 11.72 7.58
C ARG A 4 -10.82 12.34 7.02
N LEU A 5 -9.73 12.13 7.72
CA LEU A 5 -8.40 12.50 7.22
C LEU A 5 -7.63 11.22 6.87
N ASP A 6 -6.88 11.29 5.78
CA ASP A 6 -5.94 10.22 5.41
C ASP A 6 -4.71 10.27 6.32
N VAL A 7 -4.18 9.10 6.68
CA VAL A 7 -3.02 9.00 7.57
C VAL A 7 -1.80 9.75 7.03
N SER A 8 -1.64 9.82 5.71
CA SER A 8 -0.50 10.50 5.05
C SER A 8 -0.48 12.02 5.25
N GLY A 9 -1.59 12.64 5.62
CA GLY A 9 -1.68 14.08 5.86
C GLY A 9 -2.18 14.43 7.27
N PHE A 10 -2.38 13.44 8.11
CA PHE A 10 -3.02 13.61 9.41
C PHE A 10 -2.25 14.56 10.31
N ASP A 11 -0.94 14.37 10.47
CA ASP A 11 -0.10 15.20 11.35
C ASP A 11 -0.13 16.69 11.00
N TYR A 12 -0.20 16.97 9.70
CA TYR A 12 -0.23 18.34 9.21
C TYR A 12 -1.61 18.99 9.29
N MET A 13 -2.68 18.23 9.02
CA MET A 13 -4.03 18.78 8.88
C MET A 13 -4.83 18.77 10.20
N ALA A 14 -4.58 17.81 11.08
CA ALA A 14 -5.42 17.63 12.26
C ALA A 14 -5.43 18.84 13.22
N PRO A 15 -4.31 19.49 13.53
CA PRO A 15 -4.30 20.63 14.44
C PRO A 15 -5.17 21.81 13.97
N ASP A 16 -5.26 22.04 12.66
CA ASP A 16 -6.00 23.16 12.10
C ASP A 16 -7.49 22.82 11.86
N LEU A 17 -7.78 21.55 11.54
CA LEU A 17 -9.12 21.14 11.09
C LEU A 17 -9.96 20.47 12.17
N LEU A 18 -9.32 19.85 13.17
CA LEU A 18 -10.02 19.03 14.17
C LEU A 18 -10.01 19.66 15.56
N THR A 19 -11.03 19.35 16.34
CA THR A 19 -11.08 19.61 17.77
C THR A 19 -10.33 18.50 18.51
N PRO A 20 -9.44 18.81 19.47
CA PRO A 20 -8.90 17.81 20.38
C PRO A 20 -10.03 17.03 21.06
N LEU A 21 -9.99 15.68 20.97
CA LEU A 21 -11.08 14.86 21.50
C LEU A 21 -11.20 14.96 23.03
N THR A 22 -10.11 15.27 23.72
CA THR A 22 -10.09 15.48 25.17
C THR A 22 -10.81 16.75 25.62
N GLU A 23 -11.08 17.71 24.72
CA GLU A 23 -11.93 18.88 25.01
C GLU A 23 -13.41 18.50 25.06
N VAL A 24 -13.82 17.42 24.37
CA VAL A 24 -15.18 16.93 24.34
C VAL A 24 -15.41 15.85 25.41
N ASP A 25 -14.44 14.92 25.55
CA ASP A 25 -14.45 13.89 26.58
C ASP A 25 -13.05 13.78 27.22
N PRO A 26 -12.87 14.19 28.49
CA PRO A 26 -11.59 14.07 29.19
C PRO A 26 -11.05 12.64 29.28
N HIS A 27 -11.90 11.63 29.06
CA HIS A 27 -11.53 10.22 29.09
C HIS A 27 -11.32 9.61 27.68
N ALA A 28 -11.32 10.41 26.61
CA ALA A 28 -11.17 9.94 25.23
C ALA A 28 -9.95 9.04 25.03
N ASN A 29 -8.83 9.30 25.70
CA ASN A 29 -7.61 8.49 25.64
C ASN A 29 -7.82 7.01 26.05
N GLN A 30 -8.81 6.71 26.88
CA GLN A 30 -9.06 5.35 27.35
C GLN A 30 -9.53 4.42 26.24
N HIS A 31 -10.14 4.96 25.16
CA HIS A 31 -10.58 4.16 24.02
C HIS A 31 -9.45 3.57 23.19
N PHE A 32 -8.23 4.10 23.31
CA PHE A 32 -7.06 3.57 22.63
C PHE A 32 -6.41 2.36 23.34
N SER A 33 -6.78 2.11 24.60
CA SER A 33 -6.19 1.02 25.40
C SER A 33 -6.38 -0.39 24.80
N SER A 34 -7.38 -0.55 23.94
CA SER A 34 -7.69 -1.81 23.24
C SER A 34 -7.07 -1.94 21.85
N LEU A 35 -6.42 -0.88 21.33
CA LEU A 35 -5.80 -0.90 20.01
C LEU A 35 -4.40 -1.54 20.06
N LEU A 36 -3.97 -2.06 18.90
CA LEU A 36 -2.60 -2.53 18.73
C LEU A 36 -1.62 -1.39 18.97
N SER A 37 -0.49 -1.71 19.62
CA SER A 37 0.59 -0.76 19.87
C SER A 37 1.06 -0.09 18.57
N GLY A 38 1.27 1.21 18.61
CA GLY A 38 1.70 2.03 17.47
C GLY A 38 0.57 2.55 16.58
N LEU A 39 -0.64 1.98 16.63
CA LEU A 39 -1.77 2.52 15.85
C LEU A 39 -2.23 3.88 16.37
N ALA A 40 -2.31 4.04 17.67
CA ALA A 40 -2.72 5.29 18.30
C ALA A 40 -1.82 6.46 17.85
N ASP A 41 -0.51 6.26 17.85
CA ASP A 41 0.47 7.29 17.52
C ASP A 41 0.35 7.76 16.06
N ASN A 42 0.02 6.84 15.13
CA ASN A 42 -0.07 7.16 13.71
C ASN A 42 -1.46 7.66 13.28
N TYR A 43 -2.53 7.31 14.01
CA TYR A 43 -3.89 7.57 13.56
C TYR A 43 -4.71 8.46 14.50
N GLY A 44 -4.22 8.78 15.68
CA GLY A 44 -4.99 9.52 16.68
C GLY A 44 -4.28 10.73 17.24
N TYR A 45 -2.97 10.64 17.45
CA TYR A 45 -2.20 11.66 18.14
C TYR A 45 -1.36 12.52 17.20
N VAL A 46 -1.33 13.84 17.48
CA VAL A 46 -0.38 14.78 16.89
C VAL A 46 0.27 15.56 18.04
N HIS A 47 1.59 15.50 18.19
CA HIS A 47 2.34 16.13 19.26
C HIS A 47 1.78 15.88 20.67
N GLY A 48 1.31 14.64 20.91
CA GLY A 48 0.77 14.22 22.19
C GLY A 48 -0.69 14.61 22.44
N THR A 49 -1.37 15.29 21.49
CA THR A 49 -2.78 15.65 21.55
C THR A 49 -3.60 14.68 20.73
N LEU A 50 -4.67 14.14 21.31
CA LEU A 50 -5.60 13.22 20.64
C LEU A 50 -6.63 14.00 19.81
N TYR A 51 -6.63 13.82 18.48
CA TYR A 51 -7.54 14.49 17.55
C TYR A 51 -8.56 13.57 16.90
N ALA A 52 -8.28 12.28 16.75
CA ALA A 52 -9.13 11.40 15.96
C ALA A 52 -9.08 9.95 16.45
N PHE A 53 -10.06 9.16 16.02
CA PHE A 53 -10.04 7.69 16.16
C PHE A 53 -9.74 7.02 14.82
N PRO A 54 -8.95 5.92 14.80
CA PRO A 54 -8.73 5.13 13.61
C PRO A 54 -10.05 4.63 13.02
N PHE A 55 -10.19 4.69 11.68
CA PHE A 55 -11.43 4.27 11.02
C PHE A 55 -11.22 3.12 10.04
N ASP A 56 -10.50 3.33 8.96
CA ASP A 56 -10.29 2.36 7.89
C ASP A 56 -8.81 1.98 7.74
N ILE A 57 -8.21 1.54 8.83
CA ILE A 57 -6.80 1.16 8.87
C ILE A 57 -6.49 0.14 7.79
N SER A 58 -5.43 0.38 7.04
CA SER A 58 -4.96 -0.52 6.00
C SER A 58 -3.44 -0.59 5.96
N ILE A 59 -2.93 -1.66 5.36
CA ILE A 59 -1.50 -1.90 5.18
C ILE A 59 -1.26 -2.46 3.77
N GLN A 60 -0.14 -2.12 3.16
CA GLN A 60 0.24 -2.71 1.88
C GLN A 60 0.59 -4.19 2.03
N MET A 61 0.14 -4.98 1.07
CA MET A 61 0.47 -6.39 0.92
C MET A 61 0.79 -6.71 -0.54
N LEU A 62 1.56 -7.76 -0.74
CA LEU A 62 1.74 -8.37 -2.05
C LEU A 62 0.57 -9.32 -2.32
N PHE A 63 -0.14 -9.06 -3.41
CA PHE A 63 -1.15 -9.93 -4.00
C PHE A 63 -0.51 -10.66 -5.18
N TYR A 64 -0.67 -11.99 -5.26
CA TYR A 64 -0.11 -12.78 -6.34
C TYR A 64 -1.05 -13.89 -6.79
N ARG A 65 -0.92 -14.35 -8.01
CA ARG A 65 -1.68 -15.42 -8.63
C ARG A 65 -1.12 -16.79 -8.21
N LYS A 66 -1.74 -17.43 -7.21
CA LYS A 66 -1.32 -18.76 -6.71
C LYS A 66 -1.24 -19.80 -7.82
N ASP A 67 -2.24 -19.84 -8.70
CA ASP A 67 -2.27 -20.76 -9.83
C ASP A 67 -1.07 -20.64 -10.78
N LEU A 68 -0.48 -19.46 -10.90
CA LEU A 68 0.73 -19.25 -11.70
C LEU A 68 2.00 -19.68 -10.95
N PHE A 69 2.08 -19.37 -9.66
CA PHE A 69 3.23 -19.71 -8.81
C PHE A 69 3.32 -21.20 -8.49
N GLU A 70 2.16 -21.87 -8.40
CA GLU A 70 2.04 -23.31 -8.13
C GLU A 70 2.04 -24.16 -9.43
N ASN A 71 2.08 -23.55 -10.59
CA ASN A 71 2.05 -24.24 -11.86
C ASN A 71 3.41 -24.84 -12.19
N ALA A 72 3.47 -26.18 -12.33
CA ALA A 72 4.71 -26.91 -12.58
C ALA A 72 5.45 -26.48 -13.87
N MET A 73 4.72 -26.11 -14.94
CA MET A 73 5.33 -25.63 -16.17
C MET A 73 5.96 -24.25 -15.97
N GLN A 74 5.26 -23.33 -15.27
CA GLN A 74 5.79 -22.00 -14.99
C GLN A 74 7.02 -22.08 -14.08
N THR A 75 6.97 -22.92 -13.04
CA THR A 75 8.10 -23.15 -12.12
C THR A 75 9.32 -23.69 -12.86
N ARG A 76 9.12 -24.67 -13.75
CA ARG A 76 10.19 -25.23 -14.57
C ARG A 76 10.75 -24.19 -15.54
N SER A 77 9.91 -23.49 -16.28
CA SER A 77 10.34 -22.47 -17.26
C SER A 77 11.08 -21.31 -16.58
N PHE A 78 10.64 -20.90 -15.39
CA PHE A 78 11.32 -19.88 -14.60
C PHE A 78 12.74 -20.33 -14.24
N TYR A 79 12.87 -21.56 -13.73
CA TYR A 79 14.19 -22.12 -13.39
C TYR A 79 15.11 -22.25 -14.61
N GLU A 80 14.58 -22.71 -15.74
CA GLU A 80 15.35 -22.85 -16.99
C GLU A 80 15.90 -21.50 -17.51
N LEU A 81 15.15 -20.39 -17.26
CA LEU A 81 15.53 -19.05 -17.71
C LEU A 81 16.41 -18.28 -16.72
N THR A 82 16.17 -18.45 -15.42
CA THR A 82 16.80 -17.61 -14.38
C THR A 82 17.78 -18.36 -13.50
N HIS A 83 17.73 -19.70 -13.50
CA HIS A 83 18.39 -20.60 -12.54
C HIS A 83 17.96 -20.41 -11.09
N HIS A 84 16.85 -19.69 -10.85
CA HIS A 84 16.23 -19.50 -9.55
C HIS A 84 14.91 -20.27 -9.45
N THR A 85 14.49 -20.56 -8.23
CA THR A 85 13.18 -21.19 -7.98
C THR A 85 12.08 -20.10 -7.98
N LEU A 86 11.02 -20.33 -8.75
CA LEU A 86 9.82 -19.46 -8.69
C LEU A 86 9.19 -19.57 -7.30
N LYS A 87 9.19 -18.48 -6.57
CA LYS A 87 8.61 -18.34 -5.23
C LYS A 87 8.02 -16.95 -5.06
N VAL A 88 7.25 -16.77 -4.00
CA VAL A 88 6.79 -15.43 -3.60
C VAL A 88 8.00 -14.57 -3.27
N PRO A 89 8.20 -13.41 -3.94
CA PRO A 89 9.40 -12.61 -3.79
C PRO A 89 9.50 -11.97 -2.40
N ALA A 90 10.68 -12.03 -1.81
CA ALA A 90 11.02 -11.44 -0.52
C ALA A 90 11.79 -10.11 -0.65
N THR A 91 12.37 -9.83 -1.81
CA THR A 91 13.08 -8.57 -2.14
C THR A 91 12.51 -7.95 -3.41
N PHE A 92 12.77 -6.67 -3.65
CA PHE A 92 12.33 -6.03 -4.91
C PHE A 92 13.11 -6.51 -6.12
N ASP A 93 14.33 -7.01 -5.97
CA ASP A 93 15.06 -7.65 -7.07
C ASP A 93 14.38 -8.97 -7.49
N GLU A 94 14.03 -9.84 -6.53
CA GLU A 94 13.23 -11.05 -6.80
C GLU A 94 11.85 -10.70 -7.40
N TYR A 95 11.21 -9.61 -6.89
CA TYR A 95 9.94 -9.14 -7.42
C TYR A 95 10.04 -8.72 -8.89
N ASN A 96 11.06 -7.97 -9.25
CA ASN A 96 11.29 -7.52 -10.61
C ASN A 96 11.64 -8.69 -11.55
N GLU A 97 12.41 -9.66 -11.08
CA GLU A 97 12.71 -10.87 -11.86
C GLU A 97 11.44 -11.67 -12.18
N VAL A 98 10.58 -11.89 -11.18
CA VAL A 98 9.28 -12.55 -11.34
C VAL A 98 8.34 -11.73 -12.22
N ALA A 99 8.30 -10.41 -12.03
CA ALA A 99 7.48 -9.53 -12.86
C ALA A 99 7.90 -9.59 -14.33
N ARG A 100 9.19 -9.55 -14.59
CA ARG A 100 9.74 -9.69 -15.95
C ARG A 100 9.36 -11.03 -16.59
N PHE A 101 9.46 -12.12 -15.85
CA PHE A 101 9.08 -13.46 -16.32
C PHE A 101 7.60 -13.56 -16.70
N PHE A 102 6.73 -12.91 -15.93
CA PHE A 102 5.29 -12.91 -16.20
C PHE A 102 4.81 -11.75 -17.11
N THR A 103 5.70 -11.09 -17.84
CA THR A 103 5.34 -9.99 -18.77
C THR A 103 5.51 -10.43 -20.21
N GLN A 104 4.43 -10.39 -21.00
CA GLN A 104 4.44 -10.80 -22.42
C GLN A 104 5.44 -10.02 -23.27
N LYS A 105 5.73 -8.77 -22.94
CA LYS A 105 6.78 -7.98 -23.62
C LYS A 105 8.14 -8.65 -23.59
N PHE A 106 8.47 -9.40 -22.54
CA PHE A 106 9.76 -10.08 -22.35
C PHE A 106 9.67 -11.58 -22.59
N ARG A 107 8.51 -12.17 -22.41
CA ARG A 107 8.20 -13.58 -22.66
C ARG A 107 6.83 -13.69 -23.34
N PRO A 108 6.77 -13.77 -24.68
CA PRO A 108 5.51 -13.73 -25.43
C PRO A 108 4.47 -14.82 -25.07
N ASP A 109 4.92 -15.95 -24.53
CA ASP A 109 4.07 -17.05 -24.03
C ASP A 109 3.67 -16.90 -22.57
N SER A 110 3.93 -15.75 -21.94
CA SER A 110 3.51 -15.47 -20.57
C SER A 110 1.98 -15.54 -20.45
N PRO A 111 1.45 -16.17 -19.37
CA PRO A 111 0.01 -16.27 -19.13
C PRO A 111 -0.64 -14.92 -18.76
N THR A 112 0.15 -13.91 -18.40
CA THR A 112 -0.33 -12.56 -18.10
C THR A 112 0.30 -11.54 -19.03
N VAL A 113 -0.46 -10.49 -19.38
CA VAL A 113 0.05 -9.39 -20.21
C VAL A 113 1.16 -8.65 -19.49
N TYR A 114 0.97 -8.43 -18.19
CA TYR A 114 1.90 -7.71 -17.32
C TYR A 114 2.32 -8.60 -16.14
N GLY A 115 3.54 -8.44 -15.69
CA GLY A 115 4.02 -9.16 -14.49
C GLY A 115 3.53 -8.51 -13.20
N THR A 116 3.35 -7.19 -13.24
CA THR A 116 2.90 -6.39 -12.10
C THR A 116 2.05 -5.19 -12.54
N SER A 117 1.64 -4.40 -11.57
CA SER A 117 1.01 -3.10 -11.77
C SER A 117 1.66 -2.08 -10.83
N VAL A 118 1.97 -0.89 -11.34
CA VAL A 118 2.52 0.23 -10.58
C VAL A 118 1.87 1.54 -11.01
N PHE A 119 1.90 2.54 -10.16
CA PHE A 119 1.47 3.90 -10.50
C PHE A 119 2.56 4.64 -11.26
N LEU A 120 2.21 5.29 -12.37
CA LEU A 120 3.12 6.08 -13.19
C LEU A 120 2.74 7.57 -13.24
N ASN A 121 1.46 7.90 -13.03
CA ASN A 121 0.92 9.23 -13.31
C ASN A 121 0.15 9.86 -12.14
N ASN A 122 0.10 9.21 -10.98
CA ASN A 122 -0.50 9.76 -9.77
C ASN A 122 0.60 10.09 -8.76
N PRO A 123 0.92 11.36 -8.49
CA PRO A 123 2.09 11.74 -7.69
C PRO A 123 2.15 11.10 -6.31
N SER A 124 1.04 11.08 -5.55
CA SER A 124 1.03 10.50 -4.21
C SER A 124 1.19 8.97 -4.21
N SER A 125 0.54 8.29 -5.16
CA SER A 125 0.66 6.84 -5.29
C SER A 125 2.02 6.43 -5.86
N THR A 126 2.59 7.23 -6.78
CA THR A 126 3.95 7.04 -7.28
C THR A 126 4.99 7.23 -6.15
N ALA A 127 4.76 8.22 -5.27
CA ALA A 127 5.60 8.39 -4.08
C ALA A 127 5.53 7.17 -3.15
N ALA A 128 4.35 6.57 -2.95
CA ALA A 128 4.18 5.35 -2.17
C ALA A 128 4.95 4.16 -2.78
N GLU A 129 4.94 4.02 -4.12
CA GLU A 129 5.73 3.01 -4.84
C GLU A 129 7.24 3.18 -4.62
N PHE A 130 7.72 4.43 -4.64
CA PHE A 130 9.12 4.74 -4.36
C PHE A 130 9.47 4.49 -2.89
N LEU A 131 8.63 4.98 -1.96
CA LEU A 131 8.90 4.90 -0.52
C LEU A 131 8.99 3.46 -0.01
N VAL A 132 8.12 2.56 -0.45
CA VAL A 132 8.18 1.15 -0.01
C VAL A 132 9.51 0.48 -0.43
N ARG A 133 10.06 0.86 -1.59
CA ARG A 133 11.35 0.38 -2.07
C ARG A 133 12.52 1.03 -1.33
N LEU A 134 12.42 2.32 -1.03
CA LEU A 134 13.41 3.05 -0.25
C LEU A 134 13.53 2.47 1.17
N LEU A 135 12.40 2.18 1.80
CA LEU A 135 12.36 1.58 3.15
C LEU A 135 12.95 0.16 3.17
N ASP A 136 12.75 -0.65 2.12
CA ASP A 136 13.40 -1.95 1.97
C ASP A 136 14.94 -1.84 2.06
N LEU A 137 15.49 -0.82 1.42
CA LEU A 137 16.93 -0.53 1.42
C LEU A 137 17.43 0.17 2.68
N ASN A 138 16.60 0.32 3.73
CA ASN A 138 16.86 1.12 4.91
C ASN A 138 17.16 2.60 4.61
N GLY A 139 16.75 3.10 3.45
CA GLY A 139 16.88 4.49 3.07
C GLY A 139 15.88 5.37 3.83
N GLN A 140 16.18 6.65 3.89
CA GLN A 140 15.34 7.66 4.53
C GLN A 140 14.97 8.72 3.49
N ALA A 141 13.68 9.12 3.50
CA ALA A 141 13.21 10.18 2.62
C ALA A 141 13.54 11.59 3.15
N TYR A 142 13.76 11.72 4.45
CA TYR A 142 14.07 12.98 5.14
C TYR A 142 15.31 12.83 6.00
N ASP A 143 16.10 13.89 6.11
CA ASP A 143 17.23 13.96 7.03
C ASP A 143 16.77 14.24 8.48
N GLU A 144 17.73 14.34 9.41
CA GLU A 144 17.48 14.61 10.83
C GLU A 144 16.86 16.00 11.09
N HIS A 145 16.89 16.90 10.11
CA HIS A 145 16.29 18.23 10.16
C HIS A 145 14.93 18.29 9.48
N GLY A 146 14.44 17.17 8.92
CA GLY A 146 13.17 17.10 8.19
C GLY A 146 13.24 17.58 6.75
N TYR A 147 14.41 17.81 6.18
CA TYR A 147 14.57 18.17 4.77
C TYR A 147 14.59 16.90 3.90
N LEU A 148 14.01 17.01 2.70
CA LEU A 148 13.96 15.92 1.74
C LEU A 148 15.38 15.45 1.36
N HIS A 149 15.66 14.17 1.58
CA HIS A 149 16.97 13.54 1.35
C HIS A 149 16.84 12.33 0.42
N ILE A 150 16.68 12.59 -0.90
CA ILE A 150 16.48 11.56 -1.93
C ILE A 150 17.65 11.44 -2.90
N SER A 151 18.84 11.94 -2.55
CA SER A 151 20.06 11.84 -3.37
C SER A 151 21.06 10.80 -2.83
N SER A 152 20.59 9.85 -2.04
CA SER A 152 21.41 8.74 -1.53
C SER A 152 21.54 7.58 -2.52
N PRO A 153 22.52 6.69 -2.37
CA PRO A 153 22.62 5.45 -3.16
C PRO A 153 21.36 4.59 -3.03
N GLU A 154 20.76 4.53 -1.83
CA GLU A 154 19.53 3.79 -1.56
C GLU A 154 18.34 4.37 -2.34
N ALA A 155 18.25 5.70 -2.40
CA ALA A 155 17.21 6.37 -3.17
C ALA A 155 17.36 6.13 -4.67
N LEU A 156 18.59 6.12 -5.20
CA LEU A 156 18.87 5.78 -6.59
C LEU A 156 18.50 4.31 -6.88
N GLN A 157 18.85 3.39 -5.99
CA GLN A 157 18.49 1.97 -6.14
C GLN A 157 16.98 1.76 -6.05
N ALA A 158 16.29 2.44 -5.14
CA ALA A 158 14.83 2.40 -5.01
C ALA A 158 14.13 2.89 -6.29
N LEU A 159 14.63 3.98 -6.88
CA LEU A 159 14.14 4.49 -8.16
C LEU A 159 14.41 3.50 -9.30
N THR A 160 15.58 2.88 -9.33
CA THR A 160 15.92 1.85 -10.33
C THR A 160 14.96 0.67 -10.23
N ASN A 161 14.74 0.13 -9.03
CA ASN A 161 13.80 -0.95 -8.79
C ASN A 161 12.37 -0.58 -9.19
N TYR A 162 11.95 0.66 -8.94
CA TYR A 162 10.64 1.16 -9.37
C TYR A 162 10.52 1.18 -10.90
N LEU A 163 11.52 1.70 -11.62
CA LEU A 163 11.52 1.78 -13.09
C LEU A 163 11.55 0.38 -13.73
N GLU A 164 12.24 -0.58 -13.13
CA GLU A 164 12.20 -1.97 -13.56
C GLU A 164 10.79 -2.56 -13.42
N SER A 165 10.15 -2.38 -12.26
CA SER A 165 8.74 -2.78 -12.08
C SER A 165 7.82 -2.11 -13.10
N ALA A 166 8.03 -0.81 -13.37
CA ALA A 166 7.26 -0.04 -14.34
C ALA A 166 7.39 -0.61 -15.77
N SER A 167 8.57 -1.13 -16.13
CA SER A 167 8.79 -1.79 -17.43
C SER A 167 7.97 -3.07 -17.63
N CYS A 168 7.50 -3.66 -16.52
CA CYS A 168 6.70 -4.89 -16.45
C CYS A 168 5.20 -4.62 -16.20
N ALA A 169 4.79 -3.36 -16.13
CA ALA A 169 3.42 -2.92 -15.86
C ALA A 169 2.74 -2.32 -17.10
N ASN A 170 1.43 -2.08 -16.96
CA ASN A 170 0.68 -1.35 -17.98
C ASN A 170 1.22 0.09 -18.10
N PRO A 171 1.69 0.54 -19.27
CA PRO A 171 2.17 1.91 -19.48
C PRO A 171 1.03 2.95 -19.54
N GLU A 172 -0.22 2.52 -19.71
CA GLU A 172 -1.37 3.41 -19.74
C GLU A 172 -1.67 3.98 -18.35
N HIS A 173 -2.51 5.01 -18.32
CA HIS A 173 -2.90 5.69 -17.09
C HIS A 173 -3.48 4.72 -16.04
N VAL A 174 -2.71 4.48 -14.99
CA VAL A 174 -3.18 3.85 -13.77
C VAL A 174 -3.43 4.97 -12.75
N ASP A 175 -4.69 5.30 -12.53
CA ASP A 175 -5.12 6.47 -11.76
C ASP A 175 -5.64 6.12 -10.36
N SER A 176 -5.93 4.85 -10.09
CA SER A 176 -6.50 4.43 -8.82
C SER A 176 -6.10 3.01 -8.38
N TRP A 177 -6.11 2.80 -7.08
CA TRP A 177 -5.93 1.49 -6.47
C TRP A 177 -7.02 0.50 -6.92
N GLU A 178 -8.24 0.99 -7.18
CA GLU A 178 -9.35 0.21 -7.71
C GLU A 178 -9.05 -0.32 -9.11
N TYR A 179 -8.42 0.49 -9.96
CA TYR A 179 -8.03 0.07 -11.30
C TYR A 179 -7.01 -1.07 -11.25
N ILE A 180 -5.97 -0.94 -10.39
CA ILE A 180 -4.98 -2.02 -10.18
C ILE A 180 -5.65 -3.29 -9.66
N ALA A 181 -6.52 -3.18 -8.64
CA ALA A 181 -7.24 -4.31 -8.08
C ALA A 181 -8.10 -5.03 -9.13
N LYS A 182 -8.80 -4.27 -9.98
CA LYS A 182 -9.63 -4.82 -11.08
C LYS A 182 -8.77 -5.52 -12.14
N ASN A 183 -7.65 -4.92 -12.55
CA ASN A 183 -6.75 -5.53 -13.52
C ASN A 183 -6.14 -6.84 -13.01
N PHE A 184 -5.70 -6.85 -11.76
CA PHE A 184 -5.21 -8.06 -11.11
C PHE A 184 -6.32 -9.13 -11.04
N ALA A 185 -7.52 -8.77 -10.59
CA ALA A 185 -8.66 -9.70 -10.51
C ALA A 185 -8.99 -10.32 -11.87
N ASN A 186 -8.92 -9.55 -12.95
CA ASN A 186 -9.15 -10.02 -14.30
C ASN A 186 -7.97 -10.78 -14.92
N GLY A 187 -6.90 -11.02 -14.17
CA GLY A 187 -5.75 -11.80 -14.63
C GLY A 187 -4.82 -11.07 -15.59
N GLN A 188 -4.89 -9.74 -15.67
CA GLN A 188 -4.00 -8.95 -16.52
C GLN A 188 -2.58 -8.90 -15.97
N SER A 189 -2.40 -8.99 -14.65
CA SER A 189 -1.11 -9.04 -13.99
C SER A 189 -0.95 -10.26 -13.08
N ALA A 190 0.28 -10.74 -12.94
CA ALA A 190 0.62 -11.88 -12.07
C ALA A 190 0.72 -11.47 -10.60
N MET A 191 1.13 -10.23 -10.34
CA MET A 191 1.33 -9.66 -9.02
C MET A 191 0.81 -8.22 -8.96
N ALA A 192 0.51 -7.74 -7.75
CA ALA A 192 0.26 -6.34 -7.45
C ALA A 192 0.57 -6.06 -5.98
N ILE A 193 1.11 -4.88 -5.67
CA ILE A 193 1.19 -4.38 -4.30
C ILE A 193 -0.01 -3.46 -4.09
N LEU A 194 -0.87 -3.82 -3.15
CA LEU A 194 -2.13 -3.13 -2.87
C LEU A 194 -2.34 -3.00 -1.35
N PHE A 195 -3.14 -2.05 -0.93
CA PHE A 195 -3.64 -2.02 0.43
C PHE A 195 -4.65 -3.14 0.67
N VAL A 196 -4.61 -3.74 1.88
CA VAL A 196 -5.38 -4.96 2.22
C VAL A 196 -6.89 -4.82 2.04
N ASN A 197 -7.43 -3.61 2.16
CA ASN A 197 -8.85 -3.32 1.93
C ASN A 197 -9.33 -3.65 0.48
N HIS A 198 -8.40 -3.75 -0.48
CA HIS A 198 -8.73 -4.17 -1.85
C HIS A 198 -8.94 -5.69 -2.01
N ALA A 199 -8.54 -6.50 -1.02
CA ALA A 199 -8.72 -7.95 -1.06
C ALA A 199 -10.19 -8.34 -1.26
N ALA A 200 -11.10 -7.75 -0.49
CA ALA A 200 -12.54 -8.01 -0.60
C ALA A 200 -13.08 -7.66 -2.01
N LYS A 201 -12.62 -6.55 -2.60
CA LYS A 201 -13.01 -6.14 -3.96
C LYS A 201 -12.58 -7.18 -5.00
N ILE A 202 -11.31 -7.64 -4.94
CA ILE A 202 -10.77 -8.65 -5.85
C ILE A 202 -11.59 -9.94 -5.77
N MET A 203 -11.89 -10.40 -4.56
CA MET A 203 -12.61 -11.65 -4.32
C MET A 203 -14.09 -11.59 -4.72
N GLN A 204 -14.69 -10.39 -4.77
CA GLN A 204 -16.11 -10.18 -5.08
C GLN A 204 -16.40 -9.91 -6.54
N ILE A 205 -15.41 -9.72 -7.42
CA ILE A 205 -15.63 -9.49 -8.85
C ILE A 205 -16.15 -10.79 -9.49
N PRO A 206 -17.41 -10.83 -9.98
CA PRO A 206 -17.98 -12.05 -10.55
C PRO A 206 -17.21 -12.52 -11.77
N GLY A 207 -16.84 -13.80 -11.79
CA GLY A 207 -16.11 -14.40 -12.92
C GLY A 207 -14.67 -13.97 -13.07
N ALA A 208 -14.12 -13.22 -12.10
CA ALA A 208 -12.73 -12.83 -12.12
C ALA A 208 -11.79 -14.03 -11.93
N ILE A 209 -10.77 -14.11 -12.79
CA ILE A 209 -9.80 -15.23 -12.81
C ILE A 209 -9.09 -15.36 -11.46
N ALA A 210 -8.72 -14.24 -10.86
CA ALA A 210 -7.96 -14.23 -9.61
C ALA A 210 -8.81 -14.41 -8.34
N SER A 211 -10.16 -14.37 -8.41
CA SER A 211 -11.02 -14.34 -7.21
C SER A 211 -10.76 -15.49 -6.22
N ASN A 212 -10.50 -16.71 -6.70
CA ASN A 212 -10.18 -17.88 -5.87
C ASN A 212 -8.70 -18.29 -5.97
N GLN A 213 -7.89 -17.55 -6.70
CA GLN A 213 -6.50 -17.85 -6.99
C GLN A 213 -5.53 -16.78 -6.45
N THR A 214 -6.04 -15.87 -5.63
CA THR A 214 -5.21 -14.85 -4.99
C THR A 214 -4.48 -15.41 -3.78
N GLY A 215 -3.16 -15.27 -3.79
CA GLY A 215 -2.30 -15.42 -2.63
C GLY A 215 -1.96 -14.06 -2.05
N PHE A 216 -1.65 -14.04 -0.77
CA PHE A 216 -1.28 -12.84 0.00
C PHE A 216 0.07 -13.08 0.67
N ALA A 217 0.91 -12.08 0.63
CA ALA A 217 2.20 -12.09 1.32
C ALA A 217 2.57 -10.68 1.82
N ALA A 218 3.57 -10.61 2.68
CA ALA A 218 4.19 -9.33 3.00
C ALA A 218 4.75 -8.69 1.72
N VAL A 219 4.81 -7.36 1.67
CA VAL A 219 5.53 -6.67 0.58
C VAL A 219 6.99 -7.10 0.57
N PRO A 220 7.67 -7.09 -0.59
CA PRO A 220 9.11 -7.28 -0.63
C PRO A 220 9.82 -6.31 0.34
N GLY A 221 10.84 -6.79 1.05
CA GLY A 221 11.55 -6.03 2.08
C GLY A 221 10.86 -5.98 3.45
N PHE A 222 9.62 -6.45 3.57
CA PHE A 222 8.87 -6.54 4.83
C PHE A 222 8.63 -5.21 5.53
N ARG A 223 8.65 -4.08 4.79
CA ARG A 223 8.38 -2.73 5.28
C ARG A 223 7.21 -2.07 4.55
N PRO A 224 5.98 -2.53 4.80
CA PRO A 224 4.79 -1.99 4.15
C PRO A 224 4.49 -0.57 4.63
N LEU A 225 3.88 0.22 3.76
CA LEU A 225 3.29 1.48 4.16
C LEU A 225 1.93 1.25 4.84
N LEU A 226 1.66 2.05 5.85
CA LEU A 226 0.33 2.19 6.43
C LEU A 226 -0.55 3.06 5.52
N GLY A 227 -1.83 2.76 5.50
CA GLY A 227 -2.83 3.52 4.74
C GLY A 227 -4.15 3.57 5.49
N GLY A 228 -5.16 4.14 4.84
CA GLY A 228 -6.45 4.37 5.46
C GLY A 228 -6.51 5.71 6.16
N GLY A 229 -7.37 5.86 7.16
CA GLY A 229 -7.57 7.15 7.76
C GLY A 229 -8.23 7.11 9.13
N THR A 230 -8.55 8.29 9.58
CA THR A 230 -9.08 8.57 10.89
C THR A 230 -10.38 9.34 10.79
N LEU A 231 -11.22 9.27 11.81
CA LEU A 231 -12.38 10.14 11.98
C LEU A 231 -12.14 11.09 13.16
N GLY A 232 -12.26 12.39 12.89
CA GLY A 232 -12.15 13.44 13.88
C GLY A 232 -13.32 14.42 13.80
N ILE A 233 -13.46 15.25 14.82
CA ILE A 233 -14.53 16.26 14.93
C ILE A 233 -14.02 17.55 14.32
N CYS A 234 -14.75 18.07 13.32
CA CYS A 234 -14.42 19.36 12.71
C CYS A 234 -14.38 20.48 13.78
N SER A 235 -13.32 21.28 13.76
CA SER A 235 -13.12 22.39 14.72
C SER A 235 -14.27 23.39 14.68
N SER A 236 -14.89 23.60 13.50
CA SER A 236 -16.04 24.50 13.31
C SER A 236 -17.40 23.87 13.62
N SER A 237 -17.46 22.60 14.05
CA SER A 237 -18.73 21.95 14.38
C SER A 237 -19.40 22.58 15.59
N SER A 238 -20.70 22.84 15.47
CA SER A 238 -21.56 23.24 16.58
C SER A 238 -22.18 22.05 17.34
N ARG A 239 -21.95 20.80 16.87
CA ARG A 239 -22.52 19.57 17.45
C ARG A 239 -21.41 18.57 17.82
N LYS A 240 -20.40 19.07 18.55
CA LYS A 240 -19.21 18.27 18.85
C LYS A 240 -19.51 17.02 19.70
N GLU A 241 -20.43 17.11 20.66
CA GLU A 241 -20.82 15.97 21.49
C GLU A 241 -21.52 14.86 20.68
N ASP A 242 -22.42 15.23 19.75
CA ASP A 242 -23.08 14.24 18.90
C ASP A 242 -22.10 13.59 17.92
N ALA A 243 -21.19 14.39 17.34
CA ALA A 243 -20.10 13.89 16.49
C ALA A 243 -19.18 12.92 17.26
N TYR A 244 -18.83 13.25 18.50
CA TYR A 244 -18.02 12.37 19.36
C TYR A 244 -18.70 11.02 19.62
N ARG A 245 -20.00 11.05 19.95
CA ARG A 245 -20.78 9.81 20.17
C ARG A 245 -20.85 8.92 18.94
N PHE A 246 -20.77 9.50 17.75
CA PHE A 246 -20.77 8.75 16.50
C PHE A 246 -19.43 8.10 16.21
N ILE A 247 -18.30 8.80 16.44
CA ILE A 247 -16.96 8.30 16.07
C ILE A 247 -16.34 7.38 17.13
N ARG A 248 -16.85 7.40 18.35
CA ARG A 248 -16.44 6.56 19.49
C ARG A 248 -16.98 5.10 19.33
#